data_88328b7a56f64c3df8a9fcd4ef3fb658
#
_entry.id   88328b7a56f64c3df8a9fcd4ef3fb658
#
_cell.length_a   1.000
_cell.length_b   1.000
_cell.length_c   1.000
_cell.angle_alpha   90.00
_cell.angle_beta   90.00
_cell.angle_gamma   90.00
#
_symmetry.space_group_name_H-M   'P 1'
#
loop_
_entity.id
_entity.type
_entity.pdbx_description
1 polymer ?
#
loop_
_entity_poly.entity_id
_entity_poly.type
_entity_poly.pdbx_seq_one_letter_code
_entity_poly.pdbx_strand_id
1 'polypeptide(L)'
;MTSHIPIIAIDGPSASGKGTVAKLVAEKLNFHYLDSGSIYRTIAYAGRLQNIPLNNETLLLNVLENANLSFKNDQILLNGKDVSEAIRTEESGHGASEVAVHRGLREAILGFQRSFEKPPGLVAEGRDMTSVVFPHAGIKIFLTASAQIRAERRYKQLISKGNPANMT
;
A
#
# COMPACT_ATOMS: atom_id res chain seq x y z
N MET A 1 3.59 25.65 20.15
CA MET A 1 4.59 24.90 19.36
C MET A 1 3.87 23.76 18.70
N THR A 2 3.65 23.80 17.39
CA THR A 2 3.12 22.66 16.64
C THR A 2 4.18 21.57 16.64
N SER A 3 3.98 20.50 17.43
CA SER A 3 4.89 19.37 17.44
C SER A 3 4.86 18.75 16.03
N HIS A 4 5.95 18.90 15.30
CA HIS A 4 6.11 18.27 13.99
C HIS A 4 6.16 16.76 14.17
N ILE A 5 5.20 16.04 13.62
CA ILE A 5 5.16 14.58 13.66
C ILE A 5 6.28 14.04 12.76
N PRO A 6 7.22 13.24 13.29
CA PRO A 6 8.30 12.69 12.49
C PRO A 6 7.76 11.66 11.48
N ILE A 7 8.15 11.83 10.20
CA ILE A 7 7.76 10.94 9.11
C ILE A 7 9.00 10.42 8.40
N ILE A 8 9.04 9.10 8.20
CA ILE A 8 9.99 8.41 7.34
C ILE A 8 9.20 7.89 6.13
N ALA A 9 9.46 8.45 4.96
CA ALA A 9 8.82 8.06 3.71
C ALA A 9 9.77 7.20 2.86
N ILE A 10 9.29 6.03 2.42
CA ILE A 10 10.09 5.06 1.68
C ILE A 10 9.39 4.72 0.37
N ASP A 11 9.96 5.11 -0.75
CA ASP A 11 9.49 4.75 -2.08
C ASP A 11 10.38 3.69 -2.72
N GLY A 12 9.87 3.02 -3.73
CA GLY A 12 10.62 2.04 -4.50
C GLY A 12 9.75 1.02 -5.22
N PRO A 13 10.32 0.23 -6.16
CA PRO A 13 9.58 -0.75 -6.94
C PRO A 13 9.07 -1.92 -6.10
N SER A 14 8.16 -2.72 -6.66
CA SER A 14 7.71 -3.98 -6.03
C SER A 14 8.88 -4.92 -5.78
N ALA A 15 8.81 -5.68 -4.68
CA ALA A 15 9.82 -6.64 -4.26
C ALA A 15 11.23 -6.04 -4.03
N SER A 16 11.35 -4.71 -3.86
CA SER A 16 12.60 -4.07 -3.44
C SER A 16 12.98 -4.36 -1.97
N GLY A 17 12.03 -4.84 -1.16
CA GLY A 17 12.20 -5.06 0.28
C GLY A 17 11.71 -3.89 1.15
N LYS A 18 11.18 -2.82 0.53
CA LYS A 18 10.75 -1.63 1.26
C LYS A 18 9.72 -1.90 2.36
N GLY A 19 8.71 -2.75 2.10
CA GLY A 19 7.69 -3.11 3.10
C GLY A 19 8.30 -3.78 4.33
N THR A 20 9.24 -4.72 4.14
CA THR A 20 9.95 -5.38 5.25
C THR A 20 10.76 -4.37 6.07
N VAL A 21 11.53 -3.51 5.39
CA VAL A 21 12.33 -2.47 6.06
C VAL A 21 11.43 -1.48 6.78
N ALA A 22 10.41 -0.97 6.11
CA ALA A 22 9.48 0.02 6.67
C ALA A 22 8.78 -0.51 7.94
N LYS A 23 8.31 -1.76 7.90
CA LYS A 23 7.66 -2.39 9.04
C LYS A 23 8.61 -2.55 10.23
N LEU A 24 9.82 -3.07 10.02
CA LEU A 24 10.84 -3.23 11.06
C LEU A 24 11.24 -1.89 11.67
N VAL A 25 11.38 -0.84 10.85
CA VAL A 25 11.69 0.52 11.33
C VAL A 25 10.54 1.08 12.17
N ALA A 26 9.29 0.91 11.72
CA ALA A 26 8.12 1.36 12.46
C ALA A 26 8.02 0.67 13.83
N GLU A 27 8.19 -0.65 13.87
CA GLU A 27 8.21 -1.43 15.11
C GLU A 27 9.33 -0.95 16.07
N LYS A 28 10.54 -0.77 15.56
CA LYS A 28 11.71 -0.35 16.37
C LYS A 28 11.54 1.05 16.94
N LEU A 29 10.89 1.96 16.23
CA LEU A 29 10.65 3.34 16.65
C LEU A 29 9.32 3.51 17.40
N ASN A 30 8.50 2.46 17.47
CA ASN A 30 7.12 2.52 17.94
C ASN A 30 6.29 3.57 17.16
N PHE A 31 6.51 3.68 15.86
CA PHE A 31 5.78 4.56 14.95
C PHE A 31 4.61 3.82 14.31
N HIS A 32 3.64 4.58 13.84
CA HIS A 32 2.60 4.04 12.94
C HIS A 32 3.23 3.56 11.64
N TYR A 33 2.57 2.59 10.99
CA TYR A 33 2.99 2.05 9.71
C TYR A 33 1.90 2.21 8.67
N LEU A 34 2.28 2.66 7.49
CA LEU A 34 1.41 2.74 6.31
C LEU A 34 2.01 2.00 5.13
N ASP A 35 1.37 0.90 4.71
CA ASP A 35 1.55 0.27 3.40
C ASP A 35 0.53 0.89 2.42
N SER A 36 0.97 1.90 1.69
CA SER A 36 0.11 2.57 0.69
C SER A 36 -0.35 1.63 -0.41
N GLY A 37 0.45 0.65 -0.80
CA GLY A 37 0.08 -0.35 -1.79
C GLY A 37 -1.12 -1.20 -1.37
N SER A 38 -1.30 -1.45 -0.08
CA SER A 38 -2.44 -2.19 0.45
C SER A 38 -3.76 -1.47 0.22
N ILE A 39 -3.78 -0.14 0.22
CA ILE A 39 -5.01 0.66 -0.06
C ILE A 39 -5.48 0.36 -1.48
N TYR A 40 -4.59 0.48 -2.47
CA TYR A 40 -4.93 0.20 -3.87
C TYR A 40 -5.34 -1.25 -4.10
N ARG A 41 -4.68 -2.21 -3.44
CA ARG A 41 -5.06 -3.63 -3.48
C ARG A 41 -6.46 -3.86 -2.92
N THR A 42 -6.81 -3.19 -1.83
CA THR A 42 -8.13 -3.32 -1.22
C THR A 42 -9.22 -2.72 -2.09
N ILE A 43 -8.96 -1.57 -2.74
CA ILE A 43 -9.91 -0.97 -3.68
C ILE A 43 -10.13 -1.88 -4.89
N ALA A 44 -9.07 -2.43 -5.47
CA ALA A 44 -9.17 -3.38 -6.58
C ALA A 44 -9.94 -4.64 -6.18
N TYR A 45 -9.67 -5.18 -5.00
CA TYR A 45 -10.38 -6.32 -4.44
C TYR A 45 -11.88 -6.03 -4.22
N ALA A 46 -12.20 -4.87 -3.63
CA ALA A 46 -13.57 -4.44 -3.43
C ALA A 46 -14.34 -4.23 -4.75
N GLY A 47 -13.68 -3.67 -5.77
CA GLY A 47 -14.23 -3.54 -7.11
C GLY A 47 -14.56 -4.91 -7.73
N ARG A 48 -13.66 -5.87 -7.63
CA ARG A 48 -13.88 -7.23 -8.13
C ARG A 48 -15.00 -7.96 -7.42
N LEU A 49 -15.11 -7.84 -6.10
CA LEU A 49 -16.23 -8.42 -5.34
C LEU A 49 -17.59 -7.92 -5.82
N GLN A 50 -17.64 -6.72 -6.38
CA GLN A 50 -18.84 -6.09 -6.94
C GLN A 50 -18.94 -6.23 -8.47
N ASN A 51 -18.07 -7.02 -9.10
CA ASN A 51 -17.96 -7.19 -10.57
C ASN A 51 -17.78 -5.86 -11.32
N ILE A 52 -17.05 -4.92 -10.73
CA ILE A 52 -16.75 -3.62 -11.32
C ILE A 52 -15.46 -3.71 -12.14
N PRO A 53 -15.46 -3.25 -13.41
CA PRO A 53 -14.25 -3.16 -14.22
C PRO A 53 -13.25 -2.19 -13.60
N LEU A 54 -11.98 -2.63 -13.42
CA LEU A 54 -10.95 -1.81 -12.77
C LEU A 54 -10.47 -0.63 -13.62
N ASN A 55 -10.85 -0.55 -14.88
CA ASN A 55 -10.62 0.59 -15.76
C ASN A 55 -11.73 1.65 -15.70
N ASN A 56 -12.76 1.48 -14.86
CA ASN A 56 -13.85 2.44 -14.70
C ASN A 56 -13.66 3.26 -13.42
N GLU A 57 -13.02 4.42 -13.56
CA GLU A 57 -12.72 5.31 -12.43
C GLU A 57 -13.96 5.74 -11.64
N THR A 58 -15.05 6.10 -12.33
CA THR A 58 -16.29 6.56 -11.67
C THR A 58 -16.88 5.49 -10.76
N LEU A 59 -16.96 4.26 -11.24
CA LEU A 59 -17.47 3.15 -10.43
C LEU A 59 -16.53 2.80 -9.27
N LEU A 60 -15.21 2.91 -9.47
CA LEU A 60 -14.23 2.70 -8.39
C LEU A 60 -14.31 3.78 -7.32
N LEU A 61 -14.57 5.03 -7.68
CA LEU A 61 -14.82 6.11 -6.72
C LEU A 61 -16.07 5.82 -5.88
N ASN A 62 -17.16 5.34 -6.48
CA ASN A 62 -18.33 4.91 -5.75
C ASN A 62 -18.04 3.74 -4.79
N VAL A 63 -17.18 2.78 -5.21
CA VAL A 63 -16.72 1.70 -4.32
C VAL A 63 -16.00 2.28 -3.12
N LEU A 64 -15.08 3.21 -3.33
CA LEU A 64 -14.30 3.83 -2.26
C LEU A 64 -15.18 4.62 -1.29
N GLU A 65 -16.13 5.39 -1.78
CA GLU A 65 -17.07 6.19 -0.97
C GLU A 65 -17.94 5.31 -0.06
N ASN A 66 -18.35 4.13 -0.53
CA ASN A 66 -19.22 3.21 0.20
C ASN A 66 -18.45 2.14 0.99
N ALA A 67 -17.13 2.06 0.85
CA ALA A 67 -16.31 1.09 1.55
C ALA A 67 -15.84 1.65 2.90
N ASN A 68 -16.03 0.88 3.95
CA ASN A 68 -15.38 1.14 5.23
C ASN A 68 -14.03 0.42 5.25
N LEU A 69 -12.98 1.17 4.90
CA LEU A 69 -11.60 0.69 4.91
C LEU A 69 -10.91 1.12 6.21
N SER A 70 -10.36 0.17 6.96
CA SER A 70 -9.60 0.47 8.17
C SER A 70 -8.38 -0.43 8.33
N PHE A 71 -7.36 0.12 9.00
CA PHE A 71 -6.10 -0.56 9.31
C PHE A 71 -5.97 -0.62 10.82
N LYS A 72 -5.96 -1.84 11.38
CA LYS A 72 -5.86 -2.05 12.84
C LYS A 72 -4.99 -3.27 13.13
N ASN A 73 -4.01 -3.13 14.01
CA ASN A 73 -3.18 -4.24 14.48
C ASN A 73 -2.63 -5.12 13.35
N ASP A 74 -2.04 -4.49 12.33
CA ASP A 74 -1.54 -5.15 11.10
C ASP A 74 -2.61 -5.80 10.22
N GLN A 75 -3.88 -5.69 10.57
CA GLN A 75 -5.00 -6.16 9.76
C GLN A 75 -5.57 -5.05 8.88
N ILE A 76 -5.99 -5.45 7.70
CA ILE A 76 -6.70 -4.60 6.74
C ILE A 76 -8.14 -5.07 6.69
N LEU A 77 -9.03 -4.20 7.15
CA LEU A 77 -10.46 -4.50 7.24
C LEU A 77 -11.22 -3.75 6.14
N LEU A 78 -12.00 -4.50 5.38
CA LEU A 78 -12.96 -3.97 4.41
C LEU A 78 -14.38 -4.28 4.91
N ASN A 79 -15.15 -3.26 5.23
CA ASN A 79 -16.50 -3.41 5.79
C ASN A 79 -16.53 -4.33 7.04
N GLY A 80 -15.50 -4.20 7.88
CA GLY A 80 -15.34 -5.00 9.10
C GLY A 80 -14.78 -6.41 8.90
N LYS A 81 -14.60 -6.87 7.65
CA LYS A 81 -14.02 -8.19 7.34
C LYS A 81 -12.52 -8.06 7.10
N ASP A 82 -11.71 -8.93 7.72
CA ASP A 82 -10.28 -9.02 7.45
C ASP A 82 -10.03 -9.54 6.03
N VAL A 83 -9.34 -8.72 5.24
CA VAL A 83 -8.96 -9.02 3.85
C VAL A 83 -7.44 -9.07 3.67
N SER A 84 -6.68 -9.03 4.75
CA SER A 84 -5.21 -8.93 4.72
C SER A 84 -4.53 -9.99 3.85
N GLU A 85 -5.01 -11.23 3.90
CA GLU A 85 -4.47 -12.32 3.06
C GLU A 85 -5.05 -12.27 1.63
N ALA A 86 -6.35 -11.97 1.48
CA ALA A 86 -7.01 -11.93 0.18
C ALA A 86 -6.38 -10.89 -0.78
N ILE A 87 -5.89 -9.78 -0.26
CA ILE A 87 -5.28 -8.72 -1.08
C ILE A 87 -3.78 -8.95 -1.37
N ARG A 88 -3.16 -10.01 -0.85
CA ARG A 88 -1.72 -10.30 -1.04
C ARG A 88 -1.42 -11.20 -2.23
N THR A 89 -2.41 -11.54 -3.01
CA THR A 89 -2.28 -12.36 -4.22
C THR A 89 -1.60 -11.58 -5.36
N GLU A 90 -1.14 -12.29 -6.38
CA GLU A 90 -0.61 -11.67 -7.59
C GLU A 90 -1.69 -10.89 -8.34
N GLU A 91 -2.87 -11.46 -8.42
CA GLU A 91 -4.05 -10.83 -9.01
C GLU A 91 -4.38 -9.50 -8.35
N SER A 92 -4.33 -9.42 -7.00
CA SER A 92 -4.52 -8.16 -6.28
C SER A 92 -3.39 -7.15 -6.56
N GLY A 93 -2.18 -7.64 -6.80
CA GLY A 93 -1.04 -6.81 -7.20
C GLY A 93 -1.23 -6.17 -8.59
N HIS A 94 -1.71 -6.93 -9.56
CA HIS A 94 -2.07 -6.43 -10.88
C HIS A 94 -3.23 -5.44 -10.80
N GLY A 95 -4.30 -5.80 -10.10
CA GLY A 95 -5.44 -4.90 -9.90
C GLY A 95 -5.06 -3.59 -9.22
N ALA A 96 -4.16 -3.60 -8.23
CA ALA A 96 -3.63 -2.38 -7.64
C ALA A 96 -2.96 -1.47 -8.67
N SER A 97 -2.21 -2.05 -9.61
CA SER A 97 -1.57 -1.29 -10.68
C SER A 97 -2.59 -0.71 -11.68
N GLU A 98 -3.65 -1.45 -11.98
CA GLU A 98 -4.74 -0.98 -12.85
C GLU A 98 -5.49 0.20 -12.21
N VAL A 99 -5.84 0.12 -10.93
CA VAL A 99 -6.59 1.20 -10.26
C VAL A 99 -5.70 2.41 -9.94
N ALA A 100 -4.41 2.23 -9.76
CA ALA A 100 -3.48 3.31 -9.44
C ALA A 100 -3.23 4.31 -10.59
N VAL A 101 -3.63 3.98 -11.82
CA VAL A 101 -3.52 4.92 -12.96
C VAL A 101 -4.60 6.01 -12.92
N HIS A 102 -5.69 5.78 -12.18
CA HIS A 102 -6.80 6.71 -12.09
C HIS A 102 -6.46 7.90 -11.21
N ARG A 103 -6.43 9.07 -11.80
CA ARG A 103 -6.05 10.30 -11.09
C ARG A 103 -7.03 10.67 -10.00
N GLY A 104 -8.34 10.65 -10.30
CA GLY A 104 -9.38 10.98 -9.33
C GLY A 104 -9.36 10.03 -8.12
N LEU A 105 -9.09 8.72 -8.35
CA LEU A 105 -8.97 7.76 -7.27
C LEU A 105 -7.76 8.07 -6.37
N ARG A 106 -6.60 8.41 -6.95
CA ARG A 106 -5.41 8.81 -6.20
C ARG A 106 -5.66 10.07 -5.36
N GLU A 107 -6.35 11.07 -5.92
CA GLU A 107 -6.74 12.29 -5.22
C GLU A 107 -7.71 11.99 -4.06
N ALA A 108 -8.69 11.11 -4.28
CA ALA A 108 -9.66 10.72 -3.25
C ALA A 108 -9.02 9.99 -2.06
N ILE A 109 -8.01 9.14 -2.28
CA ILE A 109 -7.34 8.42 -1.18
C ILE A 109 -6.26 9.24 -0.46
N LEU A 110 -5.84 10.39 -1.01
CA LEU A 110 -4.76 11.19 -0.45
C LEU A 110 -5.03 11.63 1.00
N GLY A 111 -6.24 12.06 1.28
CA GLY A 111 -6.66 12.43 2.63
C GLY A 111 -6.60 11.25 3.59
N PHE A 112 -7.01 10.07 3.15
CA PHE A 112 -6.92 8.85 3.95
C PHE A 112 -5.47 8.46 4.25
N GLN A 113 -4.57 8.50 3.25
CA GLN A 113 -3.15 8.24 3.46
C GLN A 113 -2.55 9.21 4.48
N ARG A 114 -2.83 10.51 4.36
CA ARG A 114 -2.33 11.55 5.28
C ARG A 114 -2.91 11.43 6.69
N SER A 115 -4.05 10.81 6.87
CA SER A 115 -4.64 10.58 8.20
C SER A 115 -3.81 9.65 9.09
N PHE A 116 -2.82 8.96 8.53
CA PHE A 116 -1.85 8.13 9.28
C PHE A 116 -0.75 8.96 9.96
N GLU A 117 -0.60 10.24 9.60
CA GLU A 117 0.33 11.15 10.27
C GLU A 117 -0.17 11.50 11.67
N LYS A 118 0.29 10.71 12.65
CA LYS A 118 -0.11 10.81 14.05
C LYS A 118 1.08 10.59 14.97
N PRO A 119 1.07 11.19 16.19
CA PRO A 119 2.07 10.85 17.19
C PRO A 119 2.07 9.35 17.51
N PRO A 120 3.20 8.75 17.80
CA PRO A 120 4.54 9.36 17.98
C PRO A 120 5.29 9.61 16.66
N GLY A 121 4.83 9.08 15.53
CA GLY A 121 5.45 9.22 14.23
C GLY A 121 4.90 8.23 13.22
N LEU A 122 5.34 8.31 11.97
CA LEU A 122 4.89 7.49 10.85
C LEU A 122 6.06 6.98 10.02
N VAL A 123 6.01 5.69 9.65
CA VAL A 123 6.78 5.13 8.55
C VAL A 123 5.81 4.77 7.43
N ALA A 124 5.90 5.45 6.31
CA ALA A 124 5.05 5.24 5.15
C ALA A 124 5.84 4.68 3.98
N GLU A 125 5.34 3.62 3.36
CA GLU A 125 5.96 3.04 2.17
C GLU A 125 5.00 3.01 0.98
N GLY A 126 5.57 3.25 -0.23
CA GLY A 126 4.76 3.31 -1.45
C GLY A 126 5.57 3.54 -2.71
N ARG A 127 5.05 4.44 -3.54
CA ARG A 127 5.63 4.83 -4.84
C ARG A 127 5.82 6.34 -4.96
N ASP A 128 5.05 7.11 -4.22
CA ASP A 128 4.98 8.57 -4.25
C ASP A 128 4.86 9.19 -2.84
N MET A 129 5.27 8.43 -1.82
CA MET A 129 5.24 8.88 -0.43
C MET A 129 6.14 10.10 -0.22
N THR A 130 7.33 10.08 -0.84
CA THR A 130 8.34 11.13 -0.68
C THR A 130 8.04 12.40 -1.47
N SER A 131 7.19 12.33 -2.50
CA SER A 131 6.96 13.42 -3.46
C SER A 131 5.54 13.98 -3.41
N VAL A 132 4.53 13.16 -3.18
CA VAL A 132 3.12 13.56 -3.27
C VAL A 132 2.42 13.46 -1.91
N VAL A 133 2.50 12.31 -1.25
CA VAL A 133 1.71 12.07 -0.04
C VAL A 133 2.30 12.82 1.16
N PHE A 134 3.60 12.65 1.43
CA PHE A 134 4.34 13.30 2.52
C PHE A 134 5.56 14.06 2.01
N PRO A 135 5.39 15.10 1.17
CA PRO A 135 6.51 15.86 0.64
C PRO A 135 7.32 16.59 1.72
N HIS A 136 6.75 16.72 2.92
CA HIS A 136 7.36 17.30 4.11
C HIS A 136 8.05 16.28 5.02
N ALA A 137 8.09 14.99 4.65
CA ALA A 137 8.75 13.96 5.46
C ALA A 137 10.20 14.33 5.76
N GLY A 138 10.58 14.17 7.04
CA GLY A 138 11.94 14.50 7.50
C GLY A 138 13.01 13.55 6.96
N ILE A 139 12.63 12.30 6.68
CA ILE A 139 13.50 11.30 6.05
C ILE A 139 12.80 10.74 4.81
N LYS A 140 13.48 10.81 3.68
CA LYS A 140 12.99 10.31 2.38
C LYS A 140 13.98 9.32 1.82
N ILE A 141 13.52 8.10 1.56
CA ILE A 141 14.35 6.99 1.09
C ILE A 141 13.76 6.45 -0.22
N PHE A 142 14.61 6.22 -1.20
CA PHE A 142 14.26 5.43 -2.38
C PHE A 142 14.99 4.10 -2.32
N LEU A 143 14.25 3.01 -2.02
CA LEU A 143 14.81 1.68 -1.88
C LEU A 143 14.61 0.87 -3.17
N THR A 144 15.70 0.45 -3.77
CA THR A 144 15.68 -0.33 -5.01
C THR A 144 16.47 -1.64 -4.88
N ALA A 145 16.25 -2.53 -5.83
CA ALA A 145 17.04 -3.73 -6.08
C ALA A 145 17.01 -4.03 -7.58
N SER A 146 17.99 -4.79 -8.09
CA SER A 146 18.01 -5.17 -9.49
C SER A 146 16.75 -5.94 -9.89
N ALA A 147 16.38 -5.92 -11.18
CA ALA A 147 15.21 -6.63 -11.68
C ALA A 147 15.26 -8.13 -11.33
N GLN A 148 16.43 -8.74 -11.46
CA GLN A 148 16.65 -10.14 -11.12
C GLN A 148 16.37 -10.41 -9.64
N ILE A 149 16.95 -9.63 -8.71
CA ILE A 149 16.74 -9.81 -7.27
C ILE A 149 15.25 -9.62 -6.91
N ARG A 150 14.58 -8.67 -7.55
CA ARG A 150 13.16 -8.43 -7.32
C ARG A 150 12.29 -9.60 -7.82
N ALA A 151 12.63 -10.16 -8.98
CA ALA A 151 11.95 -11.34 -9.53
C ALA A 151 12.12 -12.56 -8.59
N GLU A 152 13.34 -12.83 -8.14
CA GLU A 152 13.63 -13.92 -7.19
C GLU A 152 12.86 -13.74 -5.86
N ARG A 153 12.84 -12.54 -5.31
CA ARG A 153 12.09 -12.25 -4.07
C ARG A 153 10.61 -12.44 -4.27
N ARG A 154 10.07 -11.99 -5.40
CA ARG A 154 8.64 -12.16 -5.72
C ARG A 154 8.28 -13.61 -5.89
N TYR A 155 9.10 -14.38 -6.60
CA TYR A 155 8.94 -15.82 -6.76
C TYR A 155 8.90 -16.53 -5.40
N LYS A 156 9.89 -16.29 -4.53
CA LYS A 156 9.94 -16.87 -3.17
C LYS A 156 8.70 -16.50 -2.35
N GLN A 157 8.23 -15.26 -2.46
CA GLN A 157 7.01 -14.80 -1.78
C GLN A 157 5.75 -15.56 -2.23
N LEU A 158 5.62 -15.83 -3.52
CA LEU A 158 4.46 -16.54 -4.08
C LEU A 158 4.49 -18.02 -3.67
N ILE A 159 5.64 -18.67 -3.83
CA ILE A 159 5.81 -20.10 -3.47
C ILE A 159 5.60 -20.32 -1.97
N SER A 160 6.16 -19.48 -1.10
CA SER A 160 5.98 -19.62 0.36
C SER A 160 4.53 -19.49 0.82
N LYS A 161 3.66 -18.90 0.00
CA LYS A 161 2.23 -18.75 0.23
C LYS A 161 1.38 -19.78 -0.52
N GLY A 162 2.00 -20.77 -1.14
CA GLY A 162 1.31 -21.81 -1.91
C GLY A 162 0.71 -21.32 -3.24
N ASN A 163 1.09 -20.14 -3.72
CA ASN A 163 0.65 -19.64 -5.00
C ASN A 163 1.54 -20.17 -6.13
N PRO A 164 0.97 -20.63 -7.28
CA PRO A 164 1.78 -21.01 -8.42
C PRO A 164 2.53 -19.79 -8.97
N ALA A 165 3.81 -19.96 -9.27
CA ALA A 165 4.63 -18.93 -9.87
C ALA A 165 5.68 -19.55 -10.80
N ASN A 166 5.91 -18.90 -11.96
CA ASN A 166 7.00 -19.24 -12.88
C ASN A 166 8.01 -18.09 -12.94
N MET A 167 9.30 -18.45 -13.07
CA MET A 167 10.39 -17.48 -13.22
C MET A 167 10.72 -17.15 -14.69
N THR A 168 9.82 -17.46 -15.63
CA THR A 168 9.99 -17.14 -17.06
C THR A 168 9.63 -15.69 -17.35
#